data_dd8b2435c016db3fbeafba84b6245158
#
_entry.id   dd8b2435c016db3fbeafba84b6245158
#
_cell.length_a   1.000
_cell.length_b   1.000
_cell.length_c   1.000
_cell.angle_alpha   90.00
_cell.angle_beta   90.00
_cell.angle_gamma   90.00
#
_symmetry.space_group_name_H-M   'P 1'
#
loop_
_entity.id
_entity.type
_entity.pdbx_description
1 polymer ?
#
loop_
_entity_poly.entity_id
_entity_poly.type
_entity_poly.pdbx_seq_one_letter_code
_entity_poly.pdbx_strand_id
1 'polypeptide(L)'
;MQQQQQIPELSLDDIVNFTLNKQPGNVIEIGCGSGDTSIHLLRSCKKFNRKYIAIDPFEDNWNNIPDSYGKPYPYSVWKDKVKHFQDRIVHFKLPSQDPSLYELLEKQKPFAFAFVDGIQYKQAVLSDINLLVKLNCAVICVDDYDRNTELSQVPDAVNEFIEQNPNFKVVAESSTTHRRKAYIVDILW
;
A
#
# COMPACT_ATOMS: atom_id res chain seq x y z
N MET A 1 31.02 5.79 16.81
CA MET A 1 29.89 4.83 16.88
C MET A 1 28.62 5.62 16.71
N GLN A 2 28.02 5.58 15.54
CA GLN A 2 26.69 6.15 15.32
C GLN A 2 25.69 5.25 16.07
N GLN A 3 24.97 5.83 17.03
CA GLN A 3 23.82 5.15 17.63
C GLN A 3 22.82 4.86 16.52
N GLN A 4 22.61 3.59 16.18
CA GLN A 4 21.47 3.18 15.37
C GLN A 4 20.22 3.65 16.12
N GLN A 5 19.56 4.67 15.58
CA GLN A 5 18.26 5.09 16.07
C GLN A 5 17.30 3.91 15.90
N GLN A 6 16.83 3.36 17.00
CA GLN A 6 15.89 2.25 16.97
C GLN A 6 14.58 2.74 16.34
N ILE A 7 14.21 2.19 15.18
CA ILE A 7 12.96 2.51 14.50
C ILE A 7 11.80 2.04 15.38
N PRO A 8 10.82 2.91 15.70
CA PRO A 8 9.72 2.53 16.58
C PRO A 8 8.84 1.44 15.94
N GLU A 9 8.43 0.48 16.74
CA GLU A 9 7.44 -0.53 16.35
C GLU A 9 6.03 0.05 16.55
N LEU A 10 5.29 0.24 15.45
CA LEU A 10 3.95 0.80 15.44
C LEU A 10 2.99 -0.12 14.69
N SER A 11 1.75 -0.24 15.15
CA SER A 11 0.73 -0.97 14.40
C SER A 11 0.33 -0.22 13.12
N LEU A 12 -0.21 -0.94 12.14
CA LEU A 12 -0.76 -0.33 10.92
C LEU A 12 -1.82 0.74 11.28
N ASP A 13 -2.73 0.41 12.20
CA ASP A 13 -3.79 1.31 12.63
C ASP A 13 -3.23 2.60 13.27
N ASP A 14 -2.16 2.49 14.08
CA ASP A 14 -1.53 3.66 14.72
C ASP A 14 -0.95 4.60 13.67
N ILE A 15 -0.21 4.07 12.68
CA ILE A 15 0.41 4.87 11.65
C ILE A 15 -0.63 5.50 10.73
N VAL A 16 -1.64 4.73 10.28
CA VAL A 16 -2.72 5.25 9.45
C VAL A 16 -3.47 6.36 10.18
N ASN A 17 -3.87 6.14 11.44
CA ASN A 17 -4.56 7.14 12.23
C ASN A 17 -3.70 8.39 12.48
N PHE A 18 -2.41 8.22 12.78
CA PHE A 18 -1.48 9.35 12.92
C PHE A 18 -1.37 10.15 11.63
N THR A 19 -1.17 9.46 10.50
CA THR A 19 -1.04 10.09 9.19
C THR A 19 -2.29 10.87 8.82
N LEU A 20 -3.48 10.25 8.93
CA LEU A 20 -4.75 10.90 8.57
C LEU A 20 -5.13 12.07 9.50
N ASN A 21 -4.60 12.09 10.71
CA ASN A 21 -4.75 13.23 11.62
C ASN A 21 -3.86 14.42 11.23
N LYS A 22 -2.72 14.19 10.59
CA LYS A 22 -1.73 15.20 10.23
C LYS A 22 -1.82 15.66 8.79
N GLN A 23 -2.19 14.76 7.88
CA GLN A 23 -2.18 14.99 6.44
C GLN A 23 -3.59 14.96 5.86
N PRO A 24 -3.96 15.93 5.04
CA PRO A 24 -5.17 15.83 4.23
C PRO A 24 -4.97 14.77 3.14
N GLY A 25 -6.04 14.06 2.80
CA GLY A 25 -5.99 13.14 1.66
C GLY A 25 -6.67 11.82 1.91
N ASN A 26 -6.77 11.09 0.84
CA ASN A 26 -7.40 9.78 0.76
C ASN A 26 -6.39 8.66 1.07
N VAL A 27 -6.89 7.44 1.21
CA VAL A 27 -6.08 6.23 1.43
C VAL A 27 -6.13 5.37 0.18
N ILE A 28 -4.99 4.86 -0.26
CA ILE A 28 -4.87 3.88 -1.35
C ILE A 28 -4.49 2.52 -0.78
N GLU A 29 -5.05 1.45 -1.33
CA GLU A 29 -4.59 0.08 -1.15
C GLU A 29 -4.33 -0.55 -2.53
N ILE A 30 -3.12 -1.05 -2.74
CA ILE A 30 -2.72 -1.84 -3.91
C ILE A 30 -2.60 -3.29 -3.47
N GLY A 31 -3.44 -4.18 -4.04
CA GLY A 31 -3.55 -5.56 -3.58
C GLY A 31 -4.52 -5.68 -2.40
N CYS A 32 -5.81 -5.80 -2.72
CA CYS A 32 -6.87 -5.86 -1.70
C CYS A 32 -7.17 -7.28 -1.21
N GLY A 33 -6.89 -8.28 -2.04
CA GLY A 33 -7.07 -9.69 -1.74
C GLY A 33 -8.46 -10.02 -1.19
N SER A 34 -8.50 -10.66 -0.01
CA SER A 34 -9.75 -10.99 0.69
C SER A 34 -10.39 -9.78 1.39
N GLY A 35 -9.68 -8.65 1.54
CA GLY A 35 -10.15 -7.44 2.21
C GLY A 35 -9.88 -7.38 3.72
N ASP A 36 -8.97 -8.22 4.24
CA ASP A 36 -8.64 -8.19 5.67
C ASP A 36 -7.99 -6.86 6.06
N THR A 37 -6.99 -6.41 5.31
CA THR A 37 -6.36 -5.08 5.50
C THR A 37 -7.32 -3.96 5.13
N SER A 38 -8.12 -4.13 4.06
CA SER A 38 -9.10 -3.13 3.61
C SER A 38 -10.03 -2.67 4.75
N ILE A 39 -10.49 -3.58 5.63
CA ILE A 39 -11.36 -3.24 6.77
C ILE A 39 -10.66 -2.31 7.76
N HIS A 40 -9.37 -2.51 8.04
CA HIS A 40 -8.61 -1.64 8.94
C HIS A 40 -8.47 -0.24 8.35
N LEU A 41 -8.09 -0.15 7.08
CA LEU A 41 -7.97 1.12 6.36
C LEU A 41 -9.32 1.87 6.28
N LEU A 42 -10.40 1.15 5.99
CA LEU A 42 -11.76 1.71 5.90
C LEU A 42 -12.29 2.24 7.22
N ARG A 43 -11.97 1.58 8.35
CA ARG A 43 -12.30 2.10 9.69
C ARG A 43 -11.62 3.44 9.94
N SER A 44 -10.35 3.56 9.59
CA SER A 44 -9.61 4.82 9.69
C SER A 44 -10.18 5.87 8.73
N CYS A 45 -10.48 5.51 7.49
CA CYS A 45 -11.14 6.42 6.53
C CYS A 45 -12.47 6.94 7.05
N LYS A 46 -13.28 6.09 7.68
CA LYS A 46 -14.55 6.49 8.31
C LYS A 46 -14.33 7.48 9.46
N LYS A 47 -13.36 7.20 10.33
CA LYS A 47 -13.04 8.04 11.49
C LYS A 47 -12.61 9.45 11.08
N PHE A 48 -11.81 9.58 10.01
CA PHE A 48 -11.26 10.86 9.54
C PHE A 48 -12.01 11.47 8.35
N ASN A 49 -13.15 10.90 7.96
CA ASN A 49 -13.95 11.33 6.81
C ASN A 49 -13.15 11.39 5.50
N ARG A 50 -12.44 10.30 5.19
CA ARG A 50 -11.63 10.14 3.97
C ARG A 50 -12.24 9.11 3.04
N LYS A 51 -11.87 9.17 1.75
CA LYS A 51 -12.12 8.09 0.79
C LYS A 51 -11.03 7.04 0.88
N TYR A 52 -11.40 5.82 0.54
CA TYR A 52 -10.52 4.69 0.37
C TYR A 52 -10.56 4.26 -1.10
N ILE A 53 -9.39 4.13 -1.71
CA ILE A 53 -9.21 3.77 -3.11
C ILE A 53 -8.58 2.38 -3.17
N ALA A 54 -9.34 1.41 -3.67
CA ALA A 54 -8.94 0.03 -3.86
C ALA A 54 -8.42 -0.21 -5.27
N ILE A 55 -7.25 -0.81 -5.41
CA ILE A 55 -6.65 -1.19 -6.69
C ILE A 55 -6.31 -2.68 -6.62
N ASP A 56 -7.05 -3.49 -7.35
CA ASP A 56 -6.84 -4.95 -7.41
C ASP A 56 -7.49 -5.46 -8.70
N PRO A 57 -6.80 -6.27 -9.52
CA PRO A 57 -7.40 -6.86 -10.71
C PRO A 57 -8.51 -7.87 -10.37
N PHE A 58 -8.49 -8.45 -9.17
CA PHE A 58 -9.32 -9.56 -8.75
C PHE A 58 -9.30 -10.71 -9.79
N GLU A 59 -10.21 -11.68 -9.69
CA GLU A 59 -10.31 -12.75 -10.69
C GLU A 59 -10.68 -12.26 -12.09
N ASP A 60 -11.39 -11.13 -12.17
CA ASP A 60 -11.94 -10.61 -13.44
C ASP A 60 -10.85 -10.20 -14.44
N ASN A 61 -9.68 -9.77 -13.97
CA ASN A 61 -8.59 -9.21 -14.79
C ASN A 61 -7.23 -9.88 -14.53
N TRP A 62 -7.23 -11.13 -14.06
CA TRP A 62 -6.02 -11.87 -13.71
C TRP A 62 -5.27 -12.49 -14.90
N ASN A 63 -5.82 -12.42 -16.10
CA ASN A 63 -5.39 -13.19 -17.28
C ASN A 63 -3.92 -12.99 -17.72
N ASN A 64 -3.25 -11.94 -17.25
CA ASN A 64 -1.86 -11.64 -17.60
C ASN A 64 -0.90 -11.71 -16.39
N ILE A 65 -1.36 -12.25 -15.27
CA ILE A 65 -0.56 -12.37 -14.06
C ILE A 65 -0.11 -13.83 -13.93
N PRO A 66 1.19 -14.10 -13.72
CA PRO A 66 1.69 -15.46 -13.64
C PRO A 66 1.04 -16.27 -12.51
N ASP A 67 0.73 -17.56 -12.77
CA ASP A 67 0.12 -18.48 -11.79
C ASP A 67 0.95 -18.68 -10.51
N SER A 68 2.25 -18.32 -10.55
CA SER A 68 3.15 -18.36 -9.38
C SER A 68 2.73 -17.41 -8.23
N TYR A 69 1.84 -16.45 -8.50
CA TYR A 69 1.30 -15.53 -7.47
C TYR A 69 0.08 -16.09 -6.70
N GLY A 70 -0.29 -17.32 -6.96
CA GLY A 70 -1.46 -17.93 -6.37
C GLY A 70 -2.75 -17.59 -7.14
N LYS A 71 -3.88 -18.00 -6.60
CA LYS A 71 -5.18 -17.70 -7.20
C LYS A 71 -5.68 -16.34 -6.70
N PRO A 72 -6.22 -15.50 -7.60
CA PRO A 72 -6.82 -14.23 -7.21
C PRO A 72 -8.05 -14.50 -6.33
N TYR A 73 -8.32 -13.57 -5.44
CA TYR A 73 -9.58 -13.59 -4.69
C TYR A 73 -10.73 -13.12 -5.59
N PRO A 74 -11.91 -13.77 -5.53
CA PRO A 74 -13.09 -13.28 -6.19
C PRO A 74 -13.46 -11.87 -5.70
N TYR A 75 -13.78 -10.96 -6.61
CA TYR A 75 -14.25 -9.62 -6.25
C TYR A 75 -15.43 -9.64 -5.28
N SER A 76 -16.32 -10.63 -5.41
CA SER A 76 -17.47 -10.81 -4.53
C SER A 76 -17.09 -10.99 -3.06
N VAL A 77 -15.98 -11.70 -2.77
CA VAL A 77 -15.48 -11.92 -1.42
C VAL A 77 -15.06 -10.60 -0.78
N TRP A 78 -14.22 -9.84 -1.47
CA TRP A 78 -13.82 -8.51 -1.02
C TRP A 78 -15.02 -7.58 -0.86
N LYS A 79 -15.89 -7.50 -1.87
CA LYS A 79 -17.07 -6.63 -1.88
C LYS A 79 -18.02 -6.92 -0.71
N ASP A 80 -18.27 -8.18 -0.40
CA ASP A 80 -19.11 -8.55 0.76
C ASP A 80 -18.49 -8.11 2.08
N LYS A 81 -17.17 -8.28 2.23
CA LYS A 81 -16.45 -7.87 3.43
C LYS A 81 -16.51 -6.36 3.67
N VAL A 82 -16.37 -5.54 2.63
CA VAL A 82 -16.36 -4.08 2.74
C VAL A 82 -17.71 -3.39 2.56
N LYS A 83 -18.79 -4.15 2.41
CA LYS A 83 -20.14 -3.64 2.06
C LYS A 83 -20.69 -2.53 2.97
N HIS A 84 -20.26 -2.47 4.22
CA HIS A 84 -20.69 -1.45 5.18
C HIS A 84 -20.00 -0.08 5.01
N PHE A 85 -19.07 0.04 4.05
CA PHE A 85 -18.27 1.24 3.78
C PHE A 85 -18.41 1.75 2.34
N GLN A 86 -19.43 1.29 1.59
CA GLN A 86 -19.56 1.55 0.14
C GLN A 86 -19.58 3.04 -0.22
N ASP A 87 -20.09 3.89 0.68
CA ASP A 87 -20.15 5.34 0.53
C ASP A 87 -18.76 6.01 0.45
N ARG A 88 -17.70 5.29 0.85
CA ARG A 88 -16.33 5.80 0.93
C ARG A 88 -15.37 5.16 -0.06
N ILE A 89 -15.82 4.13 -0.77
CA ILE A 89 -14.96 3.33 -1.63
C ILE A 89 -15.00 3.84 -3.07
N VAL A 90 -13.82 4.06 -3.63
CA VAL A 90 -13.55 4.08 -5.07
C VAL A 90 -12.73 2.84 -5.38
N HIS A 91 -13.10 2.04 -6.36
CA HIS A 91 -12.34 0.85 -6.71
C HIS A 91 -12.02 0.79 -8.20
N PHE A 92 -10.82 0.33 -8.51
CA PHE A 92 -10.33 0.09 -9.85
C PHE A 92 -9.96 -1.40 -9.97
N LYS A 93 -10.70 -2.14 -10.79
CA LYS A 93 -10.42 -3.55 -11.09
C LYS A 93 -9.33 -3.65 -12.17
N LEU A 94 -8.15 -3.15 -11.83
CA LEU A 94 -7.00 -3.05 -12.73
C LEU A 94 -5.74 -3.51 -11.97
N PRO A 95 -4.77 -4.11 -12.67
CA PRO A 95 -3.43 -4.26 -12.10
C PRO A 95 -2.81 -2.88 -11.87
N SER A 96 -1.97 -2.75 -10.85
CA SER A 96 -1.31 -1.46 -10.53
C SER A 96 -0.37 -0.96 -11.64
N GLN A 97 0.05 -1.85 -12.54
CA GLN A 97 0.87 -1.53 -13.71
C GLN A 97 0.05 -1.09 -14.93
N ASP A 98 -1.28 -1.00 -14.82
CA ASP A 98 -2.11 -0.51 -15.94
C ASP A 98 -1.78 0.95 -16.27
N PRO A 99 -1.45 1.27 -17.53
CA PRO A 99 -1.00 2.61 -17.91
C PRO A 99 -2.06 3.70 -17.69
N SER A 100 -3.35 3.35 -17.65
CA SER A 100 -4.44 4.31 -17.40
C SER A 100 -4.58 4.67 -15.91
N LEU A 101 -4.01 3.86 -15.01
CA LEU A 101 -4.23 4.00 -13.58
C LEU A 101 -3.74 5.34 -13.03
N TYR A 102 -2.62 5.85 -13.53
CA TYR A 102 -2.09 7.15 -13.10
C TYR A 102 -3.13 8.28 -13.26
N GLU A 103 -3.74 8.39 -14.45
CA GLU A 103 -4.73 9.43 -14.74
C GLU A 103 -6.02 9.27 -13.91
N LEU A 104 -6.40 8.03 -13.62
CA LEU A 104 -7.56 7.73 -12.76
C LEU A 104 -7.30 8.16 -11.32
N LEU A 105 -6.10 7.91 -10.81
CA LEU A 105 -5.69 8.28 -9.45
C LEU A 105 -5.47 9.80 -9.30
N GLU A 106 -4.92 10.48 -10.32
CA GLU A 106 -4.77 11.94 -10.31
C GLU A 106 -6.08 12.66 -9.94
N LYS A 107 -7.22 12.12 -10.39
CA LYS A 107 -8.56 12.67 -10.12
C LYS A 107 -9.02 12.42 -8.67
N GLN A 108 -8.32 11.58 -7.92
CA GLN A 108 -8.66 11.21 -6.54
C GLN A 108 -7.74 11.87 -5.49
N LYS A 109 -6.77 12.68 -5.91
CA LYS A 109 -5.86 13.42 -5.01
C LYS A 109 -6.59 14.36 -4.04
N PRO A 110 -5.98 14.74 -2.91
CA PRO A 110 -4.65 14.33 -2.43
C PRO A 110 -4.67 12.95 -1.75
N PHE A 111 -3.48 12.34 -1.57
CA PHE A 111 -3.29 11.07 -0.88
C PHE A 111 -2.45 11.24 0.38
N ALA A 112 -2.98 10.80 1.51
CA ALA A 112 -2.27 10.84 2.78
C ALA A 112 -1.50 9.54 3.04
N PHE A 113 -2.06 8.40 2.67
CA PHE A 113 -1.52 7.09 3.00
C PHE A 113 -1.76 6.10 1.86
N ALA A 114 -0.78 5.24 1.61
CA ALA A 114 -0.90 4.10 0.72
C ALA A 114 -0.42 2.83 1.40
N PHE A 115 -1.12 1.73 1.14
CA PHE A 115 -0.73 0.37 1.52
C PHE A 115 -0.46 -0.44 0.25
N VAL A 116 0.72 -1.05 0.16
CA VAL A 116 1.18 -1.84 -0.98
C VAL A 116 1.34 -3.28 -0.53
N ASP A 117 0.48 -4.15 -1.02
CA ASP A 117 0.47 -5.61 -0.79
C ASP A 117 0.03 -6.35 -2.07
N GLY A 118 0.50 -5.85 -3.20
CA GLY A 118 0.23 -6.42 -4.52
C GLY A 118 1.24 -7.49 -4.91
N ILE A 119 1.66 -7.45 -6.17
CA ILE A 119 2.69 -8.36 -6.70
C ILE A 119 4.05 -8.08 -6.05
N GLN A 120 4.68 -9.12 -5.46
CA GLN A 120 5.88 -8.99 -4.63
C GLN A 120 7.21 -9.14 -5.40
N TYR A 121 7.20 -9.13 -6.74
CA TYR A 121 8.43 -9.03 -7.51
C TYR A 121 9.00 -7.62 -7.44
N LYS A 122 10.31 -7.52 -7.41
CA LYS A 122 11.05 -6.26 -7.25
C LYS A 122 10.57 -5.15 -8.19
N GLN A 123 10.43 -5.43 -9.49
CA GLN A 123 10.00 -4.44 -10.46
C GLN A 123 8.55 -3.96 -10.25
N ALA A 124 7.67 -4.85 -9.81
CA ALA A 124 6.28 -4.50 -9.53
C ALA A 124 6.20 -3.60 -8.28
N VAL A 125 6.88 -3.98 -7.20
CA VAL A 125 6.95 -3.17 -5.97
C VAL A 125 7.58 -1.80 -6.24
N LEU A 126 8.68 -1.75 -6.99
CA LEU A 126 9.30 -0.48 -7.41
C LEU A 126 8.35 0.39 -8.25
N SER A 127 7.59 -0.23 -9.17
CA SER A 127 6.59 0.46 -9.97
C SER A 127 5.51 1.08 -9.09
N ASP A 128 5.01 0.33 -8.11
CA ASP A 128 3.97 0.78 -7.19
C ASP A 128 4.46 1.92 -6.31
N ILE A 129 5.66 1.82 -5.74
CA ILE A 129 6.26 2.91 -4.93
C ILE A 129 6.44 4.16 -5.81
N ASN A 130 7.01 4.04 -7.00
CA ASN A 130 7.23 5.17 -7.90
C ASN A 130 5.91 5.84 -8.35
N LEU A 131 4.86 5.06 -8.62
CA LEU A 131 3.52 5.56 -8.89
C LEU A 131 3.03 6.44 -7.73
N LEU A 132 3.12 5.94 -6.50
CA LEU A 132 2.65 6.64 -5.30
C LEU A 132 3.46 7.89 -4.99
N VAL A 133 4.77 7.87 -5.20
CA VAL A 133 5.65 9.04 -5.10
C VAL A 133 5.27 10.10 -6.14
N LYS A 134 5.07 9.71 -7.39
CA LYS A 134 4.60 10.60 -8.46
C LYS A 134 3.23 11.23 -8.14
N LEU A 135 2.39 10.51 -7.41
CA LEU A 135 1.10 11.00 -6.92
C LEU A 135 1.21 11.88 -5.67
N ASN A 136 2.41 12.10 -5.13
CA ASN A 136 2.69 12.83 -3.88
C ASN A 136 1.95 12.22 -2.67
N CYS A 137 1.96 10.89 -2.55
CA CYS A 137 1.44 10.22 -1.37
C CYS A 137 2.37 10.48 -0.16
N ALA A 138 1.82 10.93 0.96
CA ALA A 138 2.64 11.38 2.09
C ALA A 138 3.34 10.21 2.82
N VAL A 139 2.66 9.08 2.98
CA VAL A 139 3.21 7.86 3.60
C VAL A 139 2.89 6.66 2.74
N ILE A 140 3.90 5.87 2.42
CA ILE A 140 3.76 4.61 1.67
C ILE A 140 4.15 3.47 2.62
N CYS A 141 3.21 2.58 2.92
CA CYS A 141 3.43 1.37 3.67
C CYS A 141 3.58 0.20 2.70
N VAL A 142 4.65 -0.56 2.80
CA VAL A 142 4.90 -1.75 1.99
C VAL A 142 4.86 -2.97 2.90
N ASP A 143 3.99 -3.94 2.60
CA ASP A 143 3.88 -5.20 3.35
C ASP A 143 5.01 -6.18 3.00
N ASP A 144 5.15 -7.24 3.79
CA ASP A 144 6.12 -8.33 3.59
C ASP A 144 7.60 -7.86 3.46
N TYR A 145 7.98 -6.75 4.11
CA TYR A 145 9.34 -6.18 4.05
C TYR A 145 10.43 -7.10 4.63
N ASP A 146 10.09 -8.10 5.42
CA ASP A 146 11.02 -9.07 6.01
C ASP A 146 11.17 -10.36 5.17
N ARG A 147 10.45 -10.47 4.06
CA ARG A 147 10.47 -11.67 3.22
C ARG A 147 11.35 -11.49 2.00
N ASN A 148 12.56 -12.02 2.09
CA ASN A 148 13.42 -12.18 0.92
C ASN A 148 13.42 -13.66 0.52
N THR A 149 12.49 -14.04 -0.36
CA THR A 149 12.35 -15.38 -0.92
C THR A 149 12.32 -15.29 -2.44
N GLU A 150 12.41 -16.44 -3.14
CA GLU A 150 12.27 -16.45 -4.60
C GLU A 150 10.92 -15.84 -5.08
N LEU A 151 9.90 -15.87 -4.24
CA LEU A 151 8.56 -15.35 -4.54
C LEU A 151 8.32 -13.93 -4.02
N SER A 152 9.13 -13.43 -3.08
CA SER A 152 8.99 -12.10 -2.52
C SER A 152 10.35 -11.38 -2.51
N GLN A 153 10.43 -10.29 -3.25
CA GLN A 153 11.61 -9.44 -3.37
C GLN A 153 11.34 -8.02 -2.84
N VAL A 154 10.42 -7.91 -1.90
CA VAL A 154 10.01 -6.63 -1.31
C VAL A 154 11.15 -5.91 -0.62
N PRO A 155 11.99 -6.55 0.24
CA PRO A 155 13.13 -5.86 0.85
C PRO A 155 14.10 -5.28 -0.17
N ASP A 156 14.39 -6.04 -1.24
CA ASP A 156 15.29 -5.59 -2.30
C ASP A 156 14.73 -4.38 -3.05
N ALA A 157 13.42 -4.35 -3.29
CA ALA A 157 12.77 -3.23 -3.96
C ALA A 157 12.79 -1.97 -3.09
N VAL A 158 12.41 -2.08 -1.82
CA VAL A 158 12.40 -0.94 -0.89
C VAL A 158 13.81 -0.39 -0.69
N ASN A 159 14.80 -1.25 -0.48
CA ASN A 159 16.19 -0.82 -0.28
C ASN A 159 16.73 -0.13 -1.53
N GLU A 160 16.53 -0.70 -2.73
CA GLU A 160 16.91 -0.06 -3.99
C GLU A 160 16.23 1.30 -4.18
N PHE A 161 14.93 1.39 -3.88
CA PHE A 161 14.22 2.67 -3.97
C PHE A 161 14.86 3.73 -3.05
N ILE A 162 15.16 3.40 -1.78
CA ILE A 162 15.77 4.33 -0.82
C ILE A 162 17.20 4.72 -1.27
N GLU A 163 18.00 3.78 -1.77
CA GLU A 163 19.33 4.07 -2.28
C GLU A 163 19.32 5.05 -3.46
N GLN A 164 18.35 4.91 -4.35
CA GLN A 164 18.20 5.78 -5.53
C GLN A 164 17.51 7.12 -5.20
N ASN A 165 16.80 7.22 -4.07
CA ASN A 165 16.01 8.37 -3.69
C ASN A 165 16.36 8.85 -2.25
N PRO A 166 17.50 9.54 -2.06
CA PRO A 166 18.01 9.91 -0.73
C PRO A 166 17.09 10.87 0.05
N ASN A 167 16.09 11.44 -0.59
CA ASN A 167 15.05 12.26 0.07
C ASN A 167 13.99 11.43 0.78
N PHE A 168 14.00 10.11 0.62
CA PHE A 168 13.07 9.20 1.28
C PHE A 168 13.79 8.35 2.32
N LYS A 169 13.07 7.93 3.32
CA LYS A 169 13.57 7.04 4.38
C LYS A 169 12.48 6.11 4.89
N VAL A 170 12.88 4.98 5.43
CA VAL A 170 12.03 4.14 6.27
C VAL A 170 12.02 4.74 7.68
N VAL A 171 10.83 5.11 8.18
CA VAL A 171 10.67 5.79 9.47
C VAL A 171 10.11 4.92 10.57
N ALA A 172 9.43 3.83 10.20
CA ALA A 172 8.89 2.87 11.13
C ALA A 172 8.87 1.48 10.49
N GLU A 173 8.96 0.47 11.33
CA GLU A 173 8.67 -0.90 10.96
C GLU A 173 7.62 -1.43 11.93
N SER A 174 6.60 -2.12 11.44
CA SER A 174 5.70 -2.87 12.31
C SER A 174 5.99 -4.35 12.14
N SER A 175 6.09 -5.07 13.25
CA SER A 175 6.08 -6.52 13.25
C SER A 175 4.76 -7.00 13.82
N THR A 176 3.91 -7.58 13.01
CA THR A 176 3.05 -8.64 13.51
C THR A 176 3.88 -9.92 13.51
N THR A 177 3.54 -10.90 14.35
CA THR A 177 4.36 -12.09 14.65
C THR A 177 5.00 -12.81 13.46
N HIS A 178 4.69 -12.47 12.20
CA HIS A 178 5.19 -13.13 10.99
C HIS A 178 5.40 -12.21 9.78
N ARG A 179 5.15 -10.89 9.86
CA ARG A 179 5.28 -9.98 8.72
C ARG A 179 5.73 -8.59 9.17
N ARG A 180 6.79 -8.08 8.56
CA ARG A 180 7.22 -6.70 8.74
C ARG A 180 6.68 -5.81 7.63
N LYS A 181 6.43 -4.55 7.99
CA LYS A 181 6.03 -3.51 7.06
C LYS A 181 7.05 -2.38 7.09
N ALA A 182 7.44 -1.89 5.93
CA ALA A 182 8.26 -0.68 5.84
C ALA A 182 7.37 0.53 5.57
N TYR A 183 7.58 1.60 6.31
CA TYR A 183 6.89 2.88 6.10
C TYR A 183 7.86 3.90 5.52
N ILE A 184 7.64 4.24 4.27
CA ILE A 184 8.47 5.15 3.48
C ILE A 184 7.84 6.54 3.51
N VAL A 185 8.63 7.54 3.84
CA VAL A 185 8.22 8.95 3.82
C VAL A 185 9.31 9.82 3.19
N ASP A 186 8.93 10.99 2.67
CA ASP A 186 9.89 12.05 2.34
C ASP A 186 10.54 12.57 3.62
N ILE A 187 11.83 12.89 3.60
CA ILE A 187 12.58 13.42 4.75
C ILE A 187 12.02 14.76 5.23
N LEU A 188 11.34 15.48 4.36
CA LEU A 188 10.70 16.77 4.68
C LEU A 188 9.33 16.63 5.36
N TRP A 189 8.87 15.40 5.53
CA TRP A 189 7.57 15.08 6.14
C TRP A 189 7.54 15.21 7.66
#